data_78565d3aa90247be63ba2826ddd85a37
#
_entry.id   78565d3aa90247be63ba2826ddd85a37
#
_cell.length_a   1.000
_cell.length_b   1.000
_cell.length_c   1.000
_cell.angle_alpha   90.00
_cell.angle_beta   90.00
_cell.angle_gamma   90.00
#
_symmetry.space_group_name_H-M   'P 1'
#
loop_
_entity.id
_entity.type
_entity.pdbx_description
1 polymer ?
#
loop_
_entity_poly.entity_id
_entity_poly.type
_entity_poly.pdbx_seq_one_letter_code
_entity_poly.pdbx_strand_id
1 'polypeptide(L)'
;MRRALPSFSGAGVKVAALLQQADRALKLNRAAMLRAESAVRRTDSRSWVVQRRERTRHLIELGGLVQKAGLVDLADDDRATIYGALLALVARAQTDDVGDTLALWKRRGKRAFDAETNGDRI
;
A
#
# COMPACT_ATOMS: atom_id res chain seq x y z
N MET A 1 -30.68 -71.07 17.90
CA MET A 1 -30.51 -70.41 16.59
C MET A 1 -29.63 -69.19 16.74
N ARG A 2 -28.48 -69.26 16.19
CA ARG A 2 -27.62 -68.09 16.13
C ARG A 2 -27.96 -67.28 14.91
N ARG A 3 -28.51 -66.13 15.14
CA ARG A 3 -28.55 -65.16 14.06
C ARG A 3 -27.13 -64.58 13.98
N ALA A 4 -26.51 -64.82 12.85
CA ALA A 4 -25.31 -64.11 12.51
C ALA A 4 -25.56 -62.60 12.67
N LEU A 5 -24.55 -61.86 13.11
CA LEU A 5 -24.60 -60.42 13.24
C LEU A 5 -23.94 -59.74 12.01
N PRO A 6 -24.24 -60.12 10.75
CA PRO A 6 -23.62 -59.50 9.59
C PRO A 6 -24.04 -58.04 9.40
N SER A 7 -25.21 -57.68 9.92
CA SER A 7 -25.71 -56.31 9.89
C SER A 7 -24.87 -55.35 10.73
N PHE A 8 -24.30 -55.80 11.81
CA PHE A 8 -23.41 -54.97 12.63
C PHE A 8 -22.07 -54.76 11.95
N SER A 9 -21.46 -55.76 11.34
CA SER A 9 -20.20 -55.58 10.63
C SER A 9 -20.34 -54.75 9.39
N GLY A 10 -21.49 -54.88 8.66
CA GLY A 10 -21.80 -54.01 7.50
C GLY A 10 -22.00 -52.56 7.87
N ALA A 11 -22.69 -52.30 8.99
CA ALA A 11 -22.88 -50.93 9.50
C ALA A 11 -21.56 -50.31 9.96
N GLY A 12 -20.69 -51.11 10.62
CA GLY A 12 -19.37 -50.64 11.04
C GLY A 12 -18.47 -50.27 9.89
N VAL A 13 -18.51 -51.08 8.79
CA VAL A 13 -17.73 -50.78 7.57
C VAL A 13 -18.22 -49.48 6.91
N LYS A 14 -19.53 -49.27 6.84
CA LYS A 14 -20.08 -48.02 6.28
C LYS A 14 -19.74 -46.81 7.12
N VAL A 15 -19.79 -46.89 8.41
CA VAL A 15 -19.41 -45.81 9.33
C VAL A 15 -17.94 -45.51 9.17
N ALA A 16 -17.08 -46.52 9.13
CA ALA A 16 -15.65 -46.33 8.91
C ALA A 16 -15.36 -45.64 7.56
N ALA A 17 -16.07 -46.05 6.50
CA ALA A 17 -15.92 -45.41 5.19
C ALA A 17 -16.35 -43.92 5.21
N LEU A 18 -17.44 -43.60 5.90
CA LEU A 18 -17.91 -42.23 6.07
C LEU A 18 -16.91 -41.38 6.86
N LEU A 19 -16.36 -41.92 7.92
CA LEU A 19 -15.33 -41.26 8.72
C LEU A 19 -14.07 -40.99 7.91
N GLN A 20 -13.64 -41.94 7.07
CA GLN A 20 -12.51 -41.75 6.17
C GLN A 20 -12.77 -40.68 5.13
N GLN A 21 -13.96 -40.62 4.56
CA GLN A 21 -14.36 -39.57 3.64
C GLN A 21 -14.36 -38.18 4.31
N ALA A 22 -14.90 -38.10 5.51
CA ALA A 22 -14.90 -36.86 6.29
C ALA A 22 -13.47 -36.40 6.61
N ASP A 23 -12.59 -37.32 6.98
CA ASP A 23 -11.19 -37.02 7.27
C ASP A 23 -10.45 -36.52 6.02
N ARG A 24 -10.68 -37.14 4.88
CA ARG A 24 -10.12 -36.69 3.58
C ARG A 24 -10.62 -35.28 3.24
N ALA A 25 -11.92 -35.02 3.41
CA ALA A 25 -12.52 -33.73 3.13
C ALA A 25 -11.92 -32.66 4.03
N LEU A 26 -11.74 -32.94 5.32
CA LEU A 26 -11.09 -32.02 6.27
C LEU A 26 -9.65 -31.72 5.89
N LYS A 27 -8.89 -32.72 5.50
CA LYS A 27 -7.49 -32.54 5.04
C LYS A 27 -7.40 -31.69 3.78
N LEU A 28 -8.28 -31.94 2.80
CA LEU A 28 -8.34 -31.17 1.56
C LEU A 28 -8.74 -29.72 1.85
N ASN A 29 -9.75 -29.49 2.69
CA ASN A 29 -10.18 -28.15 3.07
C ASN A 29 -9.07 -27.41 3.80
N ARG A 30 -8.37 -28.08 4.73
CA ARG A 30 -7.26 -27.48 5.46
C ARG A 30 -6.12 -27.08 4.52
N ALA A 31 -5.77 -27.95 3.56
CA ALA A 31 -4.76 -27.66 2.55
C ALA A 31 -5.17 -26.49 1.65
N ALA A 32 -6.45 -26.42 1.25
CA ALA A 32 -6.99 -25.33 0.47
C ALA A 32 -6.96 -24.00 1.24
N MET A 33 -7.32 -24.02 2.52
CA MET A 33 -7.24 -22.84 3.38
C MET A 33 -5.82 -22.33 3.54
N LEU A 34 -4.86 -23.23 3.78
CA LEU A 34 -3.44 -22.85 3.89
C LEU A 34 -2.91 -22.23 2.60
N ARG A 35 -3.29 -22.78 1.45
CA ARG A 35 -2.91 -22.19 0.14
C ARG A 35 -3.54 -20.83 -0.08
N ALA A 36 -4.82 -20.67 0.29
CA ALA A 36 -5.52 -19.40 0.19
C ALA A 36 -4.87 -18.34 1.10
N GLU A 37 -4.58 -18.69 2.35
CA GLU A 37 -3.89 -17.79 3.29
C GLU A 37 -2.50 -17.38 2.79
N SER A 38 -1.75 -18.33 2.21
CA SER A 38 -0.43 -18.05 1.62
C SER A 38 -0.53 -17.12 0.41
N ALA A 39 -1.56 -17.29 -0.42
CA ALA A 39 -1.82 -16.44 -1.58
C ALA A 39 -2.19 -15.01 -1.13
N VAL A 40 -3.03 -14.86 -0.11
CA VAL A 40 -3.39 -13.56 0.47
C VAL A 40 -2.16 -12.87 1.04
N ARG A 41 -1.33 -13.57 1.80
CA ARG A 41 -0.08 -12.99 2.35
C ARG A 41 0.87 -12.52 1.25
N ARG A 42 1.01 -13.29 0.16
CA ARG A 42 1.86 -12.88 -0.98
C ARG A 42 1.31 -11.66 -1.69
N THR A 43 -0.01 -11.59 -1.87
CA THR A 43 -0.68 -10.44 -2.48
C THR A 43 -0.52 -9.20 -1.59
N ASP A 44 -0.71 -9.32 -0.28
CA ASP A 44 -0.52 -8.23 0.67
C ASP A 44 0.93 -7.72 0.67
N SER A 45 1.92 -8.62 0.63
CA SER A 45 3.33 -8.25 0.53
C SER A 45 3.65 -7.50 -0.75
N ARG A 46 3.11 -7.94 -1.91
CA ARG A 46 3.27 -7.26 -3.20
C ARG A 46 2.62 -5.88 -3.19
N SER A 47 1.39 -5.79 -2.69
CA SER A 47 0.67 -4.53 -2.55
C SER A 47 1.45 -3.54 -1.67
N TRP A 48 2.01 -4.00 -0.56
CA TRP A 48 2.81 -3.19 0.33
C TRP A 48 4.10 -2.68 -0.33
N VAL A 49 4.78 -3.53 -1.10
CA VAL A 49 5.99 -3.15 -1.86
C VAL A 49 5.66 -2.09 -2.91
N VAL A 50 4.55 -2.26 -3.65
CA VAL A 50 4.11 -1.29 -4.66
C VAL A 50 3.79 0.05 -4.00
N GLN A 51 3.02 0.05 -2.91
CA GLN A 51 2.69 1.27 -2.17
C GLN A 51 3.95 1.99 -1.65
N ARG A 52 4.91 1.23 -1.16
CA ARG A 52 6.18 1.78 -0.68
C ARG A 52 6.98 2.43 -1.82
N ARG A 53 7.04 1.79 -2.99
CA ARG A 53 7.71 2.35 -4.18
C ARG A 53 7.04 3.63 -4.65
N GLU A 54 5.72 3.66 -4.69
CA GLU A 54 4.95 4.84 -5.06
C GLU A 54 5.19 6.00 -4.09
N ARG A 55 5.19 5.72 -2.80
CA ARG A 55 5.48 6.72 -1.78
C ARG A 55 6.90 7.26 -1.94
N THR A 56 7.87 6.40 -2.16
CA THR A 56 9.27 6.81 -2.37
C THR A 56 9.40 7.68 -3.61
N ARG A 57 8.78 7.28 -4.72
CA ARG A 57 8.76 8.08 -5.96
C ARG A 57 8.15 9.45 -5.73
N HIS A 58 7.03 9.51 -5.03
CA HIS A 58 6.34 10.76 -4.71
C HIS A 58 7.22 11.68 -3.87
N LEU A 59 7.90 11.15 -2.85
CA LEU A 59 8.82 11.91 -2.03
C LEU A 59 10.02 12.44 -2.83
N ILE A 60 10.54 11.64 -3.76
CA ILE A 60 11.63 12.07 -4.66
C ILE A 60 11.15 13.24 -5.53
N GLU A 61 9.96 13.15 -6.10
CA GLU A 61 9.36 14.23 -6.89
C GLU A 61 9.19 15.51 -6.07
N LEU A 62 8.66 15.40 -4.86
CA LEU A 62 8.51 16.55 -3.95
C LEU A 62 9.87 17.15 -3.58
N GLY A 63 10.86 16.30 -3.30
CA GLY A 63 12.23 16.76 -3.04
C GLY A 63 12.83 17.49 -4.23
N GLY A 64 12.57 17.01 -5.44
CA GLY A 64 12.97 17.69 -6.68
C GLY A 64 12.35 19.08 -6.83
N LEU A 65 11.09 19.25 -6.44
CA LEU A 65 10.43 20.57 -6.46
C LEU A 65 11.05 21.54 -5.45
N VAL A 66 11.41 21.08 -4.28
CA VAL A 66 12.09 21.88 -3.26
C VAL A 66 13.45 22.38 -3.80
N GLN A 67 14.18 21.49 -4.49
CA GLN A 67 15.44 21.82 -5.10
C GLN A 67 15.28 22.84 -6.25
N LYS A 68 14.29 22.65 -7.13
CA LYS A 68 13.97 23.58 -8.22
C LYS A 68 13.57 24.96 -7.73
N ALA A 69 12.88 25.04 -6.61
CA ALA A 69 12.49 26.29 -5.99
C ALA A 69 13.69 27.10 -5.49
N GLY A 70 14.86 26.49 -5.40
CA GLY A 70 16.07 27.13 -4.92
C GLY A 70 16.25 27.11 -3.41
N LEU A 71 15.36 26.47 -2.67
CA LEU A 71 15.41 26.43 -1.21
C LEU A 71 16.64 25.64 -0.71
N VAL A 72 17.00 24.57 -1.39
CA VAL A 72 18.17 23.75 -1.03
C VAL A 72 19.45 24.57 -1.14
N ASP A 73 19.62 25.30 -2.23
CA ASP A 73 20.79 26.16 -2.45
C ASP A 73 20.82 27.34 -1.47
N LEU A 74 19.67 27.95 -1.22
CA LEU A 74 19.56 29.07 -0.29
C LEU A 74 19.90 28.65 1.14
N ALA A 75 19.49 27.46 1.53
CA ALA A 75 19.72 26.90 2.88
C ALA A 75 21.08 26.19 3.01
N ASP A 76 21.89 26.17 1.95
CA ASP A 76 23.19 25.46 1.91
C ASP A 76 23.04 23.98 2.28
N ASP A 77 21.98 23.34 1.80
CA ASP A 77 21.63 21.94 2.03
C ASP A 77 21.48 21.57 3.52
N ASP A 78 21.22 22.56 4.37
CA ASP A 78 20.96 22.30 5.79
C ASP A 78 19.52 21.87 6.00
N ARG A 79 19.32 20.61 6.42
CA ARG A 79 18.00 20.02 6.60
C ARG A 79 17.15 20.73 7.64
N ALA A 80 17.78 21.20 8.72
CA ALA A 80 17.07 21.93 9.77
C ALA A 80 16.54 23.27 9.24
N THR A 81 17.35 23.98 8.47
CA THR A 81 16.94 25.25 7.84
C THR A 81 15.80 25.03 6.83
N ILE A 82 15.91 24.01 6.00
CA ILE A 82 14.86 23.66 5.01
C ILE A 82 13.56 23.33 5.72
N TYR A 83 13.61 22.51 6.74
CA TYR A 83 12.43 22.12 7.52
C TYR A 83 11.79 23.33 8.21
N GLY A 84 12.59 24.17 8.81
CA GLY A 84 12.14 25.42 9.45
C GLY A 84 11.45 26.36 8.46
N ALA A 85 12.00 26.50 7.26
CA ALA A 85 11.41 27.30 6.19
C ALA A 85 10.04 26.75 5.77
N LEU A 86 9.92 25.42 5.60
CA LEU A 86 8.65 24.78 5.26
C LEU A 86 7.62 24.94 6.37
N LEU A 87 8.02 24.80 7.62
CA LEU A 87 7.15 25.07 8.78
C LEU A 87 6.64 26.51 8.80
N ALA A 88 7.50 27.46 8.50
CA ALA A 88 7.14 28.88 8.43
C ALA A 88 6.13 29.16 7.33
N LEU A 89 6.28 28.53 6.16
CA LEU A 89 5.33 28.65 5.06
C LEU A 89 3.96 28.10 5.43
N VAL A 90 3.90 26.94 6.07
CA VAL A 90 2.65 26.32 6.50
C VAL A 90 1.97 27.18 7.55
N ALA A 91 2.71 27.67 8.55
CA ALA A 91 2.19 28.54 9.61
C ALA A 91 1.60 29.82 9.03
N ARG A 92 2.28 30.44 8.08
CA ARG A 92 1.83 31.67 7.41
C ARG A 92 0.56 31.41 6.60
N ALA A 93 0.48 30.30 5.88
CA ALA A 93 -0.72 29.95 5.12
C ALA A 93 -1.92 29.70 6.03
N GLN A 94 -1.72 29.18 7.23
CA GLN A 94 -2.77 28.93 8.21
C GLN A 94 -3.30 30.22 8.86
N THR A 95 -2.48 31.26 8.96
CA THR A 95 -2.91 32.55 9.53
C THR A 95 -3.63 33.43 8.53
N ASP A 96 -3.34 33.28 7.24
CA ASP A 96 -4.01 33.97 6.15
C ASP A 96 -5.26 33.18 5.70
N ASP A 97 -5.98 33.66 4.69
CA ASP A 97 -7.03 32.86 4.06
C ASP A 97 -6.39 31.69 3.31
N VAL A 98 -6.53 30.48 3.89
CA VAL A 98 -5.90 29.26 3.37
C VAL A 98 -6.30 29.01 1.92
N GLY A 99 -7.58 29.19 1.59
CA GLY A 99 -8.07 28.94 0.24
C GLY A 99 -7.44 29.86 -0.80
N ASP A 100 -7.36 31.12 -0.50
CA ASP A 100 -6.75 32.13 -1.40
C ASP A 100 -5.25 31.91 -1.53
N THR A 101 -4.57 31.61 -0.45
CA THR A 101 -3.13 31.33 -0.44
C THR A 101 -2.80 30.11 -1.28
N LEU A 102 -3.53 29.01 -1.13
CA LEU A 102 -3.32 27.80 -1.91
C LEU A 102 -3.62 28.02 -3.40
N ALA A 103 -4.66 28.79 -3.72
CA ALA A 103 -4.98 29.14 -5.11
C ALA A 103 -3.88 29.98 -5.76
N LEU A 104 -3.32 30.92 -5.03
CA LEU A 104 -2.20 31.75 -5.48
C LEU A 104 -0.96 30.90 -5.72
N TRP A 105 -0.60 30.02 -4.79
CA TRP A 105 0.54 29.12 -4.94
C TRP A 105 0.39 28.18 -6.12
N LYS A 106 -0.82 27.65 -6.33
CA LYS A 106 -1.10 26.77 -7.48
C LYS A 106 -0.88 27.48 -8.79
N ARG A 107 -1.38 28.71 -8.93
CA ARG A 107 -1.20 29.52 -10.15
C ARG A 107 0.27 29.82 -10.40
N ARG A 108 1.01 30.19 -9.34
CA ARG A 108 2.44 30.47 -9.44
C ARG A 108 3.25 29.26 -9.86
N GLY A 109 2.94 28.10 -9.26
CA GLY A 109 3.60 26.83 -9.59
C GLY A 109 3.33 26.41 -11.04
N LYS A 110 2.10 26.54 -11.52
CA LYS A 110 1.76 26.27 -12.92
C LYS A 110 2.54 27.15 -13.89
N ARG A 111 2.66 28.44 -13.59
CA ARG A 111 3.46 29.35 -14.44
C ARG A 111 4.91 28.93 -14.48
N ALA A 112 5.48 28.53 -13.35
CA ALA A 112 6.87 28.06 -13.30
C ALA A 112 7.08 26.81 -14.14
N PHE A 113 6.17 25.84 -14.08
CA PHE A 113 6.23 24.65 -14.93
C PHE A 113 6.07 24.99 -16.42
N ASP A 114 5.16 25.87 -16.77
CA ASP A 114 4.95 26.29 -18.16
C ASP A 114 6.19 27.02 -18.70
N ALA A 115 6.83 27.85 -17.89
CA ALA A 115 8.08 28.53 -18.27
C ALA A 115 9.21 27.55 -18.50
N GLU A 116 9.34 26.51 -17.69
CA GLU A 116 10.33 25.44 -17.92
C GLU A 116 10.06 24.68 -19.21
N THR A 117 8.80 24.30 -19.45
CA THR A 117 8.41 23.60 -20.68
C THR A 117 8.68 24.44 -21.93
N ASN A 118 8.39 25.72 -21.87
CA ASN A 118 8.67 26.65 -22.99
C ASN A 118 10.18 26.87 -23.18
N GLY A 119 10.96 26.88 -22.09
CA GLY A 119 12.42 26.97 -22.14
C GLY A 119 13.08 25.76 -22.78
N ASP A 120 12.55 24.57 -22.54
CA ASP A 120 13.06 23.31 -23.10
C ASP A 120 12.76 23.15 -24.61
N ARG A 121 11.86 23.95 -25.17
CA ARG A 121 11.51 23.91 -26.62
C ARG A 121 12.43 24.72 -27.49
N ILE A 122 13.33 25.45 -26.92
CA ILE A 122 14.37 26.18 -27.65
C ILE A 122 15.57 25.24 -27.84
#